data_e823419077f273c7dd92bc0555149ff2
#
_entry.id   e823419077f273c7dd92bc0555149ff2
#
_cell.length_a   1.000
_cell.length_b   1.000
_cell.length_c   1.000
_cell.angle_alpha   90.00
_cell.angle_beta   90.00
_cell.angle_gamma   90.00
#
_symmetry.space_group_name_H-M   'P 1'
#
loop_
_entity.id
_entity.type
_entity.pdbx_description
1 polymer ?
#
loop_
_entity_poly.entity_id
_entity_poly.type
_entity_poly.pdbx_seq_one_letter_code
_entity_poly.pdbx_strand_id
1 'polypeptide(L)'
;RTGVPKDAWLVDYEAHSKALQIAKECGVAHFVLLSAICVQKPLLEFQHAKLAFEQELIASGLTYSIVRPTAFFKSLSGQIQRVKAGKPFLIFGDGKHTACKPISDHDLGDFLASCLEDASRHNRILPIGGPGPAITPYEQGAYLFQLLGKTPRFKSVPLGMLPFLAKVLGGVGKIIPSLATKAELARIGHYYASESMLLWDFEKQRYDADATPSYGSQTLFDAYKQWVKEESIPERGDHAVF
;
A
#
# COMPACT_ATOMS: atom_id res chain seq x y z
N ARG A 1 -6.98 8.42 3.10
CA ARG A 1 -6.90 9.22 1.87
C ARG A 1 -8.27 9.77 1.53
N THR A 2 -8.33 11.05 1.23
CA THR A 2 -9.59 11.76 0.95
C THR A 2 -10.13 11.46 -0.46
N GLY A 3 -9.29 10.93 -1.37
CA GLY A 3 -9.61 10.82 -2.80
C GLY A 3 -9.59 12.16 -3.55
N VAL A 4 -9.02 13.21 -2.95
CA VAL A 4 -8.85 14.50 -3.59
C VAL A 4 -7.42 14.62 -4.13
N PRO A 5 -7.20 14.76 -5.45
CA PRO A 5 -5.85 14.88 -6.03
C PRO A 5 -5.04 16.04 -5.44
N LYS A 6 -5.69 17.18 -5.14
CA LYS A 6 -5.04 18.33 -4.52
C LYS A 6 -4.47 17.99 -3.14
N ASP A 7 -5.17 17.19 -2.34
CA ASP A 7 -4.70 16.78 -1.01
C ASP A 7 -3.46 15.87 -1.11
N ALA A 8 -3.37 15.07 -2.16
CA ALA A 8 -2.18 14.25 -2.43
C ALA A 8 -0.93 15.13 -2.63
N TRP A 9 -1.01 16.17 -3.46
CA TRP A 9 0.09 17.10 -3.66
C TRP A 9 0.41 17.91 -2.39
N LEU A 10 -0.63 18.40 -1.68
CA LEU A 10 -0.45 19.16 -0.45
C LEU A 10 0.23 18.34 0.65
N VAL A 11 -0.14 17.06 0.82
CA VAL A 11 0.37 16.21 1.90
C VAL A 11 1.60 15.41 1.47
N ASP A 12 1.51 14.72 0.32
CA ASP A 12 2.58 13.80 -0.11
C ASP A 12 3.77 14.53 -0.78
N TYR A 13 3.62 15.82 -1.16
CA TYR A 13 4.70 16.64 -1.72
C TYR A 13 4.97 17.90 -0.89
N GLU A 14 4.06 18.89 -0.85
CA GLU A 14 4.36 20.21 -0.28
C GLU A 14 4.72 20.17 1.21
N ALA A 15 4.00 19.36 2.01
CA ALA A 15 4.32 19.24 3.43
C ALA A 15 5.68 18.58 3.67
N HIS A 16 6.03 17.59 2.85
CA HIS A 16 7.34 16.93 2.91
C HIS A 16 8.46 17.86 2.41
N SER A 17 8.24 18.64 1.36
CA SER A 17 9.18 19.65 0.86
C SER A 17 9.49 20.71 1.93
N LYS A 18 8.48 21.20 2.64
CA LYS A 18 8.68 22.09 3.79
C LYS A 18 9.46 21.44 4.92
N ALA A 19 9.16 20.18 5.24
CA ALA A 19 9.91 19.42 6.25
C ALA A 19 11.39 19.24 5.85
N LEU A 20 11.65 18.98 4.57
CA LEU A 20 13.00 18.86 4.04
C LEU A 20 13.76 20.19 4.12
N GLN A 21 13.11 21.31 3.79
CA GLN A 21 13.71 22.64 3.92
C GLN A 21 14.12 22.93 5.38
N ILE A 22 13.19 22.69 6.33
CA ILE A 22 13.48 22.90 7.76
C ILE A 22 14.59 21.96 8.23
N ALA A 23 14.59 20.70 7.79
CA ALA A 23 15.67 19.75 8.11
C ALA A 23 17.04 20.25 7.67
N LYS A 24 17.14 20.84 6.46
CA LYS A 24 18.38 21.45 5.96
C LYS A 24 18.80 22.66 6.81
N GLU A 25 17.87 23.55 7.12
CA GLU A 25 18.12 24.75 7.94
C GLU A 25 18.58 24.39 9.36
N CYS A 26 18.06 23.28 9.91
CA CYS A 26 18.43 22.77 11.24
C CYS A 26 19.67 21.87 11.24
N GLY A 27 20.33 21.66 10.11
CA GLY A 27 21.53 20.82 10.01
C GLY A 27 21.28 19.33 10.23
N VAL A 28 20.07 18.82 9.89
CA VAL A 28 19.78 17.40 9.93
C VAL A 28 20.69 16.67 8.95
N ALA A 29 21.40 15.64 9.42
CA ALA A 29 22.35 14.90 8.60
C ALA A 29 21.72 13.82 7.74
N HIS A 30 20.61 13.19 8.19
CA HIS A 30 20.00 12.06 7.52
C HIS A 30 18.47 12.17 7.52
N PHE A 31 17.84 12.00 6.37
CA PHE A 31 16.39 12.02 6.19
C PHE A 31 15.90 10.63 5.79
N VAL A 32 15.09 10.00 6.65
CA VAL A 32 14.46 8.71 6.37
C VAL A 32 13.02 8.96 5.90
N LEU A 33 12.73 8.59 4.66
CA LEU A 33 11.40 8.76 4.05
C LEU A 33 10.65 7.44 3.98
N LEU A 34 9.46 7.40 4.56
CA LEU A 34 8.48 6.34 4.31
C LEU A 34 7.66 6.65 3.05
N SER A 35 8.07 6.07 1.93
CA SER A 35 7.37 6.15 0.65
C SER A 35 6.42 4.95 0.45
N ALA A 36 6.31 4.41 -0.75
CA ALA A 36 5.49 3.24 -1.07
C ALA A 36 6.00 2.53 -2.32
N ILE A 37 5.91 1.20 -2.38
CA ILE A 37 6.39 0.43 -3.54
C ILE A 37 5.63 0.80 -4.82
N CYS A 38 4.38 1.22 -4.71
CA CYS A 38 3.54 1.56 -5.85
C CYS A 38 4.02 2.75 -6.69
N VAL A 39 4.98 3.57 -6.19
CA VAL A 39 5.54 4.69 -6.96
C VAL A 39 6.49 4.24 -8.08
N GLN A 40 6.93 2.99 -8.09
CA GLN A 40 7.75 2.43 -9.17
C GLN A 40 7.02 2.37 -10.52
N LYS A 41 5.66 2.37 -10.50
CA LYS A 41 4.79 2.40 -11.68
C LYS A 41 3.62 3.37 -11.41
N PRO A 42 3.88 4.70 -11.41
CA PRO A 42 2.90 5.68 -11.00
C PRO A 42 1.79 5.83 -12.04
N LEU A 43 0.53 5.68 -11.59
CA LEU A 43 -0.70 5.85 -12.38
C LEU A 43 -1.70 6.79 -11.69
N LEU A 44 -1.43 7.21 -10.46
CA LEU A 44 -2.31 8.02 -9.63
C LEU A 44 -1.59 9.25 -9.10
N GLU A 45 -2.33 10.34 -8.86
CA GLU A 45 -1.76 11.62 -8.42
C GLU A 45 -0.88 11.51 -7.18
N PHE A 46 -1.30 10.73 -6.18
CA PHE A 46 -0.50 10.56 -4.97
C PHE A 46 0.84 9.84 -5.19
N GLN A 47 0.90 8.97 -6.20
CA GLN A 47 2.14 8.29 -6.56
C GLN A 47 3.10 9.26 -7.23
N HIS A 48 2.58 10.13 -8.11
CA HIS A 48 3.35 11.19 -8.73
C HIS A 48 3.86 12.21 -7.70
N ALA A 49 3.01 12.62 -6.75
CA ALA A 49 3.40 13.53 -5.67
C ALA A 49 4.51 12.94 -4.79
N LYS A 50 4.39 11.67 -4.38
CA LYS A 50 5.45 10.97 -3.63
C LYS A 50 6.76 10.88 -4.42
N LEU A 51 6.66 10.51 -5.70
CA LEU A 51 7.84 10.37 -6.56
C LEU A 51 8.53 11.72 -6.78
N ALA A 52 7.77 12.82 -6.93
CA ALA A 52 8.33 14.17 -7.02
C ALA A 52 9.11 14.53 -5.75
N PHE A 53 8.58 14.22 -4.56
CA PHE A 53 9.31 14.45 -3.33
C PHE A 53 10.54 13.55 -3.19
N GLU A 54 10.48 12.29 -3.59
CA GLU A 54 11.68 11.42 -3.61
C GLU A 54 12.81 12.05 -4.45
N GLN A 55 12.50 12.60 -5.62
CA GLN A 55 13.48 13.26 -6.47
C GLN A 55 14.06 14.52 -5.82
N GLU A 56 13.22 15.33 -5.17
CA GLU A 56 13.66 16.51 -4.42
C GLU A 56 14.59 16.12 -3.26
N LEU A 57 14.24 15.06 -2.51
CA LEU A 57 15.07 14.55 -1.43
C LEU A 57 16.43 14.04 -1.94
N ILE A 58 16.46 13.29 -3.03
CA ILE A 58 17.69 12.80 -3.67
C ILE A 58 18.58 13.98 -4.09
N ALA A 59 18.00 15.04 -4.64
CA ALA A 59 18.71 16.23 -5.08
C ALA A 59 19.12 17.18 -3.94
N SER A 60 18.66 16.94 -2.70
CA SER A 60 18.82 17.87 -1.58
C SER A 60 20.23 18.01 -1.03
N GLY A 61 21.09 17.02 -1.27
CA GLY A 61 22.44 16.91 -0.69
C GLY A 61 22.49 16.31 0.72
N LEU A 62 21.33 16.02 1.35
CA LEU A 62 21.30 15.27 2.61
C LEU A 62 21.56 13.79 2.37
N THR A 63 22.10 13.10 3.38
CA THR A 63 22.00 11.64 3.40
C THR A 63 20.53 11.25 3.49
N TYR A 64 20.10 10.28 2.67
CA TYR A 64 18.71 9.84 2.68
C TYR A 64 18.59 8.31 2.71
N SER A 65 17.43 7.83 3.20
CA SER A 65 16.97 6.46 3.01
C SER A 65 15.51 6.51 2.61
N ILE A 66 15.19 6.09 1.39
CA ILE A 66 13.80 6.10 0.87
C ILE A 66 13.26 4.68 0.95
N VAL A 67 12.42 4.42 1.95
CA VAL A 67 11.81 3.10 2.17
C VAL A 67 10.51 3.01 1.41
N ARG A 68 10.40 2.01 0.51
CA ARG A 68 9.20 1.73 -0.29
C ARG A 68 8.57 0.40 0.15
N PRO A 69 7.75 0.40 1.22
CA PRO A 69 7.10 -0.81 1.69
C PRO A 69 6.01 -1.29 0.73
N THR A 70 5.74 -2.58 0.82
CA THR A 70 4.61 -3.25 0.20
C THR A 70 3.30 -2.95 0.97
N ALA A 71 2.34 -3.88 0.99
CA ALA A 71 1.08 -3.69 1.72
C ALA A 71 1.28 -3.81 3.24
N PHE A 72 0.59 -2.97 4.02
CA PHE A 72 0.55 -3.07 5.48
C PHE A 72 -0.52 -4.07 5.92
N PHE A 73 -0.29 -4.78 7.02
CA PHE A 73 -1.23 -5.74 7.58
C PHE A 73 -2.61 -5.12 7.83
N LYS A 74 -2.67 -3.94 8.43
CA LYS A 74 -3.95 -3.27 8.72
C LYS A 74 -4.76 -2.96 7.47
N SER A 75 -4.12 -2.68 6.34
CA SER A 75 -4.81 -2.44 5.06
C SER A 75 -5.53 -3.70 4.55
N LEU A 76 -5.06 -4.88 4.95
CA LEU A 76 -5.61 -6.18 4.55
C LEU A 76 -6.60 -6.77 5.58
N SER A 77 -6.84 -6.10 6.70
CA SER A 77 -7.80 -6.55 7.74
C SER A 77 -9.28 -6.38 7.37
N GLY A 78 -9.58 -5.62 6.31
CA GLY A 78 -10.89 -5.09 6.01
C GLY A 78 -12.02 -6.10 5.83
N GLN A 79 -11.70 -7.32 5.45
CA GLN A 79 -12.72 -8.32 5.21
C GLN A 79 -12.94 -9.31 6.37
N ILE A 80 -12.16 -9.20 7.45
CA ILE A 80 -12.26 -10.10 8.60
C ILE A 80 -13.67 -10.06 9.21
N GLN A 81 -14.18 -8.86 9.52
CA GLN A 81 -15.53 -8.71 10.08
C GLN A 81 -16.61 -9.20 9.12
N ARG A 82 -16.42 -8.98 7.83
CA ARG A 82 -17.33 -9.45 6.80
C ARG A 82 -17.46 -10.98 6.82
N VAL A 83 -16.34 -11.69 6.88
CA VAL A 83 -16.29 -13.16 6.92
C VAL A 83 -16.77 -13.69 8.27
N LYS A 84 -16.43 -13.03 9.40
CA LYS A 84 -17.00 -13.35 10.73
C LYS A 84 -18.53 -13.31 10.71
N ALA A 85 -19.10 -12.30 10.04
CA ALA A 85 -20.56 -12.16 9.86
C ALA A 85 -21.17 -13.11 8.82
N GLY A 86 -20.46 -14.12 8.33
CA GLY A 86 -20.94 -15.12 7.38
C GLY A 86 -21.11 -14.62 5.94
N LYS A 87 -20.60 -13.43 5.62
CA LYS A 87 -20.65 -12.88 4.26
C LYS A 87 -19.46 -13.42 3.42
N PRO A 88 -19.58 -13.51 2.07
CA PRO A 88 -18.51 -13.96 1.21
C PRO A 88 -17.33 -12.97 1.22
N PHE A 89 -16.11 -13.47 1.10
CA PHE A 89 -14.92 -12.64 0.87
C PHE A 89 -14.97 -12.05 -0.55
N LEU A 90 -14.72 -10.74 -0.68
CA LEU A 90 -14.73 -10.07 -1.98
C LEU A 90 -13.38 -10.20 -2.64
N ILE A 91 -13.37 -10.61 -3.91
CA ILE A 91 -12.18 -10.67 -4.75
C ILE A 91 -12.46 -9.97 -6.08
N PHE A 92 -11.44 -9.41 -6.70
CA PHE A 92 -11.51 -8.92 -8.07
C PHE A 92 -11.08 -10.03 -9.04
N GLY A 93 -11.88 -10.26 -10.10
CA GLY A 93 -11.65 -11.38 -10.99
C GLY A 93 -11.69 -12.72 -10.25
N ASP A 94 -10.63 -13.50 -10.37
CA ASP A 94 -10.45 -14.77 -9.63
C ASP A 94 -9.65 -14.59 -8.32
N GLY A 95 -9.22 -13.36 -8.01
CA GLY A 95 -8.42 -13.03 -6.82
C GLY A 95 -6.97 -13.50 -6.86
N LYS A 96 -6.45 -13.87 -8.04
CA LYS A 96 -5.09 -14.40 -8.23
C LYS A 96 -4.19 -13.51 -9.12
N HIS A 97 -4.76 -12.47 -9.72
CA HIS A 97 -4.02 -11.57 -10.62
C HIS A 97 -3.01 -10.69 -9.91
N THR A 98 -3.26 -10.35 -8.65
CA THR A 98 -2.39 -9.50 -7.84
C THR A 98 -1.88 -10.26 -6.64
N ALA A 99 -0.67 -9.88 -6.18
CA ALA A 99 -0.08 -10.44 -4.97
C ALA A 99 0.69 -9.35 -4.21
N CYS A 100 0.97 -9.61 -2.94
CA CYS A 100 1.80 -8.76 -2.11
C CYS A 100 2.61 -9.60 -1.11
N LYS A 101 3.72 -9.04 -0.60
CA LYS A 101 4.46 -9.54 0.57
C LYS A 101 4.17 -8.58 1.74
N PRO A 102 3.07 -8.74 2.47
CA PRO A 102 2.66 -7.77 3.48
C PRO A 102 3.70 -7.66 4.59
N ILE A 103 3.90 -6.45 5.11
CA ILE A 103 4.82 -6.18 6.22
C ILE A 103 4.03 -5.69 7.44
N SER A 104 4.44 -6.11 8.65
CA SER A 104 3.87 -5.61 9.90
C SER A 104 4.33 -4.19 10.19
N ASP A 105 3.53 -3.43 10.95
CA ASP A 105 3.89 -2.08 11.40
C ASP A 105 5.15 -2.13 12.28
N HIS A 106 5.31 -3.20 13.08
CA HIS A 106 6.47 -3.43 13.95
C HIS A 106 7.75 -3.67 13.12
N ASP A 107 7.74 -4.67 12.23
CA ASP A 107 8.92 -4.99 11.40
C ASP A 107 9.32 -3.80 10.51
N LEU A 108 8.33 -3.03 10.00
CA LEU A 108 8.60 -1.83 9.23
C LEU A 108 9.23 -0.73 10.10
N GLY A 109 8.76 -0.56 11.35
CA GLY A 109 9.34 0.37 12.31
C GLY A 109 10.80 0.04 12.60
N ASP A 110 11.11 -1.23 12.84
CA ASP A 110 12.48 -1.69 13.05
C ASP A 110 13.37 -1.48 11.82
N PHE A 111 12.81 -1.72 10.62
CA PHE A 111 13.54 -1.45 9.38
C PHE A 111 13.85 0.03 9.21
N LEU A 112 12.87 0.93 9.49
CA LEU A 112 13.07 2.37 9.42
C LEU A 112 14.12 2.84 10.43
N ALA A 113 14.06 2.34 11.68
CA ALA A 113 15.05 2.66 12.70
C ALA A 113 16.47 2.21 12.29
N SER A 114 16.60 1.00 11.72
CA SER A 114 17.89 0.48 11.27
C SER A 114 18.49 1.26 10.10
N CYS A 115 17.70 2.07 9.35
CA CYS A 115 18.26 2.98 8.34
C CYS A 115 19.16 4.06 8.94
N LEU A 116 19.02 4.37 10.23
CA LEU A 116 19.88 5.36 10.89
C LEU A 116 21.28 4.81 11.20
N GLU A 117 21.39 3.51 11.45
CA GLU A 117 22.61 2.85 11.92
C GLU A 117 23.35 2.10 10.80
N ASP A 118 22.63 1.59 9.80
CA ASP A 118 23.18 0.80 8.72
C ASP A 118 23.55 1.66 7.51
N ALA A 119 24.82 2.00 7.39
CA ALA A 119 25.34 2.82 6.29
C ALA A 119 25.08 2.21 4.89
N SER A 120 24.87 0.88 4.80
CA SER A 120 24.52 0.24 3.52
C SER A 120 23.15 0.65 2.97
N ARG A 121 22.32 1.28 3.82
CA ARG A 121 20.99 1.80 3.49
C ARG A 121 20.97 3.28 3.18
N HIS A 122 22.10 3.96 3.33
CA HIS A 122 22.22 5.38 3.05
C HIS A 122 22.29 5.66 1.54
N ASN A 123 21.66 6.76 1.13
CA ASN A 123 21.56 7.23 -0.26
C ASN A 123 20.96 6.16 -1.19
N ARG A 124 19.95 5.46 -0.68
CA ARG A 124 19.29 4.37 -1.40
C ARG A 124 17.77 4.44 -1.36
N ILE A 125 17.18 3.89 -2.43
CA ILE A 125 15.77 3.52 -2.49
C ILE A 125 15.69 2.05 -2.08
N LEU A 126 14.86 1.77 -1.06
CA LEU A 126 14.79 0.49 -0.36
C LEU A 126 13.37 -0.10 -0.47
N PRO A 127 13.06 -0.84 -1.54
CA PRO A 127 11.83 -1.62 -1.56
C PRO A 127 11.89 -2.70 -0.48
N ILE A 128 10.77 -2.92 0.25
CA ILE A 128 10.73 -3.88 1.36
C ILE A 128 9.35 -4.48 1.54
N GLY A 129 9.29 -5.80 1.67
CA GLY A 129 8.12 -6.57 2.07
C GLY A 129 8.35 -7.32 3.36
N GLY A 130 7.30 -7.93 3.88
CA GLY A 130 7.38 -8.83 5.03
C GLY A 130 7.90 -10.22 4.68
N PRO A 131 8.04 -11.08 5.68
CA PRO A 131 8.55 -12.44 5.52
C PRO A 131 7.55 -13.38 4.82
N GLY A 132 8.07 -14.46 4.28
CA GLY A 132 7.29 -15.50 3.61
C GLY A 132 7.04 -15.22 2.12
N PRO A 133 6.23 -16.08 1.47
CA PRO A 133 5.89 -15.94 0.07
C PRO A 133 4.94 -14.76 -0.18
N ALA A 134 4.88 -14.30 -1.43
CA ALA A 134 3.83 -13.39 -1.83
C ALA A 134 2.46 -14.08 -1.74
N ILE A 135 1.44 -13.35 -1.29
CA ILE A 135 0.08 -13.87 -1.09
C ILE A 135 -0.92 -13.10 -1.95
N THR A 136 -1.87 -13.82 -2.51
CA THR A 136 -2.98 -13.30 -3.32
C THR A 136 -4.21 -13.00 -2.46
N PRO A 137 -5.17 -12.17 -2.93
CA PRO A 137 -6.46 -12.00 -2.27
C PRO A 137 -7.25 -13.30 -2.07
N TYR A 138 -7.11 -14.24 -3.01
CA TYR A 138 -7.74 -15.56 -2.89
C TYR A 138 -7.18 -16.35 -1.69
N GLU A 139 -5.85 -16.41 -1.57
CA GLU A 139 -5.18 -17.09 -0.46
C GLU A 139 -5.48 -16.44 0.90
N GLN A 140 -5.55 -15.11 0.96
CA GLN A 140 -5.97 -14.38 2.15
C GLN A 140 -7.39 -14.81 2.59
N GLY A 141 -8.33 -14.83 1.65
CA GLY A 141 -9.71 -15.25 1.92
C GLY A 141 -9.79 -16.71 2.33
N ALA A 142 -9.11 -17.61 1.60
CA ALA A 142 -9.09 -19.05 1.90
C ALA A 142 -8.56 -19.32 3.32
N TYR A 143 -7.45 -18.68 3.69
CA TYR A 143 -6.88 -18.78 5.02
C TYR A 143 -7.84 -18.27 6.12
N LEU A 144 -8.48 -17.12 5.88
CA LEU A 144 -9.43 -16.57 6.85
C LEU A 144 -10.65 -17.47 7.07
N PHE A 145 -11.19 -18.09 6.02
CA PHE A 145 -12.27 -19.09 6.17
C PHE A 145 -11.81 -20.31 6.94
N GLN A 146 -10.61 -20.83 6.65
CA GLN A 146 -10.00 -21.94 7.39
C GLN A 146 -9.85 -21.60 8.86
N LEU A 147 -9.31 -20.43 9.20
CA LEU A 147 -9.11 -19.96 10.57
C LEU A 147 -10.43 -19.85 11.36
N LEU A 148 -11.52 -19.49 10.67
CA LEU A 148 -12.85 -19.36 11.29
C LEU A 148 -13.67 -20.65 11.24
N GLY A 149 -13.12 -21.78 10.76
CA GLY A 149 -13.84 -23.05 10.63
C GLY A 149 -15.05 -22.98 9.68
N LYS A 150 -15.00 -22.10 8.66
CA LYS A 150 -16.10 -21.87 7.72
C LYS A 150 -15.76 -22.37 6.33
N THR A 151 -16.78 -22.80 5.59
CA THR A 151 -16.63 -23.14 4.17
C THR A 151 -16.30 -21.89 3.36
N PRO A 152 -15.23 -21.89 2.51
CA PRO A 152 -14.85 -20.76 1.69
C PRO A 152 -15.98 -20.29 0.77
N ARG A 153 -16.29 -19.01 0.82
CA ARG A 153 -17.29 -18.35 -0.03
C ARG A 153 -16.72 -17.05 -0.57
N PHE A 154 -16.52 -16.99 -1.87
CA PHE A 154 -16.00 -15.80 -2.56
C PHE A 154 -17.11 -15.14 -3.39
N LYS A 155 -17.06 -13.80 -3.45
CA LYS A 155 -17.87 -13.02 -4.38
C LYS A 155 -16.92 -12.26 -5.31
N SER A 156 -16.89 -12.68 -6.56
CA SER A 156 -16.10 -12.01 -7.59
C SER A 156 -16.72 -10.67 -7.99
N VAL A 157 -15.86 -9.67 -8.14
CA VAL A 157 -16.18 -8.34 -8.67
C VAL A 157 -15.42 -8.20 -10.00
N PRO A 158 -16.11 -7.89 -11.11
CA PRO A 158 -15.42 -7.72 -12.40
C PRO A 158 -14.36 -6.62 -12.36
N LEU A 159 -13.17 -6.88 -12.89
CA LEU A 159 -12.05 -5.90 -12.94
C LEU A 159 -12.45 -4.61 -13.68
N GLY A 160 -13.27 -4.72 -14.72
CA GLY A 160 -13.75 -3.56 -15.49
C GLY A 160 -14.78 -2.68 -14.77
N MET A 161 -15.33 -3.11 -13.64
CA MET A 161 -16.36 -2.36 -12.93
C MET A 161 -15.84 -1.03 -12.37
N LEU A 162 -14.68 -1.04 -11.71
CA LEU A 162 -14.10 0.16 -11.11
C LEU A 162 -13.68 1.22 -12.13
N PRO A 163 -12.98 0.90 -13.23
CA PRO A 163 -12.66 1.88 -14.27
C PRO A 163 -13.90 2.41 -14.97
N PHE A 164 -14.93 1.59 -15.19
CA PHE A 164 -16.22 2.05 -15.70
C PHE A 164 -16.86 3.07 -14.76
N LEU A 165 -16.93 2.75 -13.46
CA LEU A 165 -17.47 3.65 -12.42
C LEU A 165 -16.66 4.94 -12.34
N ALA A 166 -15.32 4.87 -12.37
CA ALA A 166 -14.44 6.02 -12.36
C ALA A 166 -14.69 6.94 -13.56
N LYS A 167 -14.90 6.37 -14.76
CA LYS A 167 -15.19 7.14 -15.99
C LYS A 167 -16.54 7.87 -15.88
N VAL A 168 -17.59 7.17 -15.44
CA VAL A 168 -18.93 7.76 -15.30
C VAL A 168 -18.93 8.85 -14.23
N LEU A 169 -18.42 8.55 -13.03
CA LEU A 169 -18.35 9.52 -11.94
C LEU A 169 -17.43 10.70 -12.26
N GLY A 170 -16.32 10.48 -12.96
CA GLY A 170 -15.40 11.54 -13.38
C GLY A 170 -15.99 12.46 -14.43
N GLY A 171 -16.84 11.94 -15.34
CA GLY A 171 -17.58 12.74 -16.32
C GLY A 171 -18.57 13.70 -15.63
N VAL A 172 -19.38 13.19 -14.72
CA VAL A 172 -20.34 13.99 -13.93
C VAL A 172 -19.63 14.85 -12.88
N GLY A 173 -18.49 14.39 -12.36
CA GLY A 173 -17.67 15.07 -11.37
C GLY A 173 -17.10 16.43 -11.84
N LYS A 174 -17.07 16.68 -13.15
CA LYS A 174 -16.75 18.03 -13.69
C LYS A 174 -17.77 19.10 -13.27
N ILE A 175 -18.99 18.67 -12.94
CA ILE A 175 -20.09 19.56 -12.51
C ILE A 175 -20.30 19.43 -11.00
N ILE A 176 -20.14 18.22 -10.45
CA ILE A 176 -20.38 17.92 -9.04
C ILE A 176 -19.08 17.44 -8.37
N PRO A 177 -18.35 18.30 -7.64
CA PRO A 177 -17.01 17.98 -7.08
C PRO A 177 -16.98 16.71 -6.20
N SER A 178 -18.03 16.43 -5.44
CA SER A 178 -18.10 15.21 -4.59
C SER A 178 -18.06 13.90 -5.40
N LEU A 179 -18.48 13.92 -6.67
CA LEU A 179 -18.38 12.77 -7.57
C LEU A 179 -16.98 12.61 -8.15
N ALA A 180 -16.23 13.70 -8.31
CA ALA A 180 -14.81 13.63 -8.69
C ALA A 180 -13.99 12.88 -7.63
N THR A 181 -14.23 13.14 -6.35
CA THR A 181 -13.60 12.41 -5.24
C THR A 181 -13.93 10.91 -5.29
N LYS A 182 -15.19 10.56 -5.52
CA LYS A 182 -15.60 9.14 -5.66
C LYS A 182 -14.98 8.49 -6.89
N ALA A 183 -14.81 9.23 -7.98
CA ALA A 183 -14.13 8.75 -9.18
C ALA A 183 -12.64 8.43 -8.88
N GLU A 184 -11.96 9.28 -8.12
CA GLU A 184 -10.58 9.04 -7.72
C GLU A 184 -10.44 7.83 -6.79
N LEU A 185 -11.34 7.69 -5.80
CA LEU A 185 -11.38 6.49 -4.96
C LEU A 185 -11.60 5.22 -5.80
N ALA A 186 -12.44 5.27 -6.84
CA ALA A 186 -12.63 4.14 -7.75
C ALA A 186 -11.35 3.84 -8.58
N ARG A 187 -10.58 4.87 -8.99
CA ARG A 187 -9.27 4.68 -9.65
C ARG A 187 -8.25 4.05 -8.71
N ILE A 188 -8.17 4.53 -7.46
CA ILE A 188 -7.31 3.96 -6.42
C ILE A 188 -7.69 2.49 -6.20
N GLY A 189 -8.98 2.20 -6.09
CA GLY A 189 -9.48 0.83 -5.96
C GLY A 189 -9.11 -0.05 -7.14
N HIS A 190 -9.25 0.46 -8.36
CA HIS A 190 -8.84 -0.27 -9.56
C HIS A 190 -7.33 -0.56 -9.55
N TYR A 191 -6.51 0.43 -9.18
CA TYR A 191 -5.07 0.25 -9.08
C TYR A 191 -4.71 -0.96 -8.20
N TYR A 192 -5.24 -1.00 -6.96
CA TYR A 192 -4.96 -2.11 -6.04
C TYR A 192 -5.61 -3.44 -6.45
N ALA A 193 -6.63 -3.42 -7.30
CA ALA A 193 -7.25 -4.62 -7.87
C ALA A 193 -6.49 -5.20 -9.07
N SER A 194 -5.66 -4.40 -9.74
CA SER A 194 -4.96 -4.75 -10.98
C SER A 194 -3.44 -4.78 -10.88
N GLU A 195 -2.84 -4.09 -9.89
CA GLU A 195 -1.40 -3.98 -9.73
C GLU A 195 -0.94 -4.68 -8.43
N SER A 196 0.12 -5.48 -8.53
CA SER A 196 0.70 -6.15 -7.37
C SER A 196 1.55 -5.19 -6.52
N MET A 197 1.55 -5.40 -5.20
CA MET A 197 2.47 -4.70 -4.29
C MET A 197 3.75 -5.53 -4.12
N LEU A 198 4.52 -5.63 -5.19
CA LEU A 198 5.77 -6.37 -5.33
C LEU A 198 6.74 -5.53 -6.15
N LEU A 199 8.01 -5.90 -6.16
CA LEU A 199 9.01 -5.26 -7.01
C LEU A 199 8.64 -5.44 -8.49
N TRP A 200 8.69 -4.35 -9.25
CA TRP A 200 8.48 -4.38 -10.69
C TRP A 200 9.80 -4.58 -11.42
N ASP A 201 9.90 -5.63 -12.22
CA ASP A 201 11.02 -5.89 -13.11
C ASP A 201 10.79 -5.13 -14.43
N PHE A 202 11.55 -4.05 -14.64
CA PHE A 202 11.42 -3.20 -15.82
C PHE A 202 11.88 -3.87 -17.10
N GLU A 203 12.76 -4.87 -17.02
CA GLU A 203 13.24 -5.61 -18.20
C GLU A 203 12.20 -6.63 -18.64
N LYS A 204 11.66 -7.41 -17.70
CA LYS A 204 10.68 -8.45 -17.96
C LYS A 204 9.24 -7.96 -18.01
N GLN A 205 9.00 -6.68 -17.66
CA GLN A 205 7.67 -6.05 -17.61
C GLN A 205 6.67 -6.85 -16.75
N ARG A 206 7.13 -7.33 -15.59
CA ARG A 206 6.31 -8.12 -14.65
C ARG A 206 6.68 -7.83 -13.20
N TYR A 207 5.76 -8.13 -12.29
CA TYR A 207 6.06 -8.17 -10.87
C TYR A 207 6.88 -9.41 -10.51
N ASP A 208 7.88 -9.23 -9.66
CA ASP A 208 8.79 -10.29 -9.22
C ASP A 208 8.71 -10.46 -7.70
N ALA A 209 8.06 -11.53 -7.26
CA ALA A 209 7.88 -11.85 -5.86
C ALA A 209 9.20 -12.31 -5.21
N ASP A 210 10.04 -13.03 -5.96
CA ASP A 210 11.30 -13.58 -5.46
C ASP A 210 12.35 -12.47 -5.31
N ALA A 211 12.38 -11.51 -6.25
CA ALA A 211 13.24 -10.33 -6.17
C ALA A 211 12.75 -9.29 -5.14
N THR A 212 11.49 -9.38 -4.67
CA THR A 212 10.97 -8.44 -3.66
C THR A 212 11.64 -8.74 -2.30
N PRO A 213 12.45 -7.80 -1.76
CA PRO A 213 13.14 -8.00 -0.50
C PRO A 213 12.17 -8.27 0.66
N SER A 214 12.60 -9.09 1.61
CA SER A 214 11.82 -9.43 2.80
C SER A 214 12.55 -9.01 4.06
N TYR A 215 11.78 -8.56 5.07
CA TYR A 215 12.31 -8.20 6.39
C TYR A 215 11.31 -8.54 7.49
N GLY A 216 11.84 -8.84 8.68
CA GLY A 216 11.06 -9.12 9.87
C GLY A 216 10.69 -10.59 10.03
N SER A 217 9.82 -10.84 11.00
CA SER A 217 9.43 -12.20 11.41
C SER A 217 7.92 -12.43 11.44
N GLN A 218 7.11 -11.37 11.44
CA GLN A 218 5.66 -11.48 11.55
C GLN A 218 5.00 -11.68 10.18
N THR A 219 4.17 -12.72 10.06
CA THR A 219 3.36 -12.93 8.85
C THR A 219 1.95 -12.36 9.01
N LEU A 220 1.31 -11.99 7.89
CA LEU A 220 -0.10 -11.57 7.92
C LEU A 220 -1.01 -12.66 8.49
N PHE A 221 -0.70 -13.93 8.23
CA PHE A 221 -1.51 -15.04 8.73
C PHE A 221 -1.40 -15.21 10.23
N ASP A 222 -0.25 -14.91 10.83
CA ASP A 222 -0.11 -14.89 12.29
C ASP A 222 -0.88 -13.71 12.90
N ALA A 223 -0.84 -12.53 12.26
CA ALA A 223 -1.67 -11.41 12.66
C ALA A 223 -3.17 -11.73 12.56
N TYR A 224 -3.63 -12.41 11.51
CA TYR A 224 -5.02 -12.86 11.40
C TYR A 224 -5.42 -13.80 12.53
N LYS A 225 -4.55 -14.76 12.92
CA LYS A 225 -4.80 -15.64 14.09
C LYS A 225 -4.99 -14.82 15.36
N GLN A 226 -4.09 -13.87 15.60
CA GLN A 226 -4.14 -13.02 16.77
C GLN A 226 -5.42 -12.18 16.79
N TRP A 227 -5.72 -11.44 15.71
CA TRP A 227 -6.88 -10.55 15.64
C TRP A 227 -8.23 -11.27 15.76
N VAL A 228 -8.30 -12.50 15.23
CA VAL A 228 -9.52 -13.32 15.35
C VAL A 228 -9.66 -13.83 16.78
N LYS A 229 -8.55 -14.26 17.43
CA LYS A 229 -8.54 -14.78 18.80
C LYS A 229 -8.85 -13.70 19.84
N GLU A 230 -8.23 -12.52 19.70
CA GLU A 230 -8.33 -11.42 20.67
C GLU A 230 -9.53 -10.49 20.38
N GLU A 231 -10.26 -10.73 19.31
CA GLU A 231 -11.32 -9.86 18.80
C GLU A 231 -10.88 -8.40 18.55
N SER A 232 -9.56 -8.17 18.46
CA SER A 232 -8.91 -6.87 18.32
C SER A 232 -8.52 -6.60 16.87
N ILE A 233 -9.50 -6.38 15.98
CA ILE A 233 -9.22 -6.06 14.58
C ILE A 233 -8.79 -4.58 14.48
N PRO A 234 -7.63 -4.28 13.88
CA PRO A 234 -7.14 -2.92 13.81
C PRO A 234 -8.06 -2.03 12.98
N GLU A 235 -8.28 -0.80 13.49
CA GLU A 235 -8.97 0.23 12.73
C GLU A 235 -8.12 0.63 11.52
N ARG A 236 -8.72 0.58 10.34
CA ARG A 236 -8.02 0.88 9.08
C ARG A 236 -7.75 2.37 8.88
N GLY A 237 -8.51 3.24 9.58
CA GLY A 237 -8.39 4.69 9.41
C GLY A 237 -8.50 5.09 7.94
N ASP A 238 -7.60 5.98 7.49
CA ASP A 238 -7.53 6.48 6.11
C ASP A 238 -7.13 5.42 5.07
N HIS A 239 -6.77 4.19 5.50
CA HIS A 239 -6.50 3.06 4.62
C HIS A 239 -7.76 2.25 4.25
N ALA A 240 -8.93 2.68 4.67
CA ALA A 240 -10.21 2.01 4.41
C ALA A 240 -10.72 2.26 2.98
N VAL A 241 -9.95 1.90 1.97
CA VAL A 241 -10.37 2.06 0.56
C VAL A 241 -11.26 0.89 0.10
N PHE A 242 -11.31 -0.21 0.88
CA PHE A 242 -12.11 -1.41 0.58
C PHE A 242 -12.78 -1.99 1.84
#